data_5739dc494ebd75fdd8eede017d6dc48b
#
_entry.id   5739dc494ebd75fdd8eede017d6dc48b
#
_cell.length_a   1.000
_cell.length_b   1.000
_cell.length_c   1.000
_cell.angle_alpha   90.00
_cell.angle_beta   90.00
_cell.angle_gamma   90.00
#
_symmetry.space_group_name_H-M   'P 1'
#
loop_
_entity.id
_entity.type
_entity.pdbx_description
1 polymer ?
#
loop_
_entity_poly.entity_id
_entity_poly.type
_entity_poly.pdbx_seq_one_letter_code
_entity_poly.pdbx_strand_id
1 'polypeptide(L)'
;MTPEEIHKLVNRQREYFSTGATLPVDHRIDALRRLKAAILKHESDIAEALKQDLGKSSSESYMCETGMVLSEISFLIKHVRSYAREKRVPTPLAQYVSRSYVKPSPRGVTLIMSPWNYPLMLTLDPLADTIAAGNTAVVKPSAYSPHTSAMLQTIISECFSPDYVAVITGGRAENSCLLGEYFDYIFFTGSQAVGKEVMRHAAEHLTPVTLELGGKSPVIVDQTAKLNLAARRIVFGKYLNCGQTCVAPDYIYCHESIREELVKACIREIKRQLGMHPLENPNYGHIINRKHFERICGLLDPDKLVYGGQTDGEQLRIAPAIVTDVTWDDPVMQEEIFGPILPILTFSQMEEALEEINAHPHPLAFYLFTEDKKTVKYVTEHCAFGGGCINDTIIHLATTHMGFGGTGASGMGAYHGKVGFDTFSHHKSIVDKKTWLDLPMRYQPYTKLYDKLVRMFLK
;
A
#
# COMPACT_ATOMS: atom_id res chain seq x y z
N MET A 1 -24.16 2.08 11.50
CA MET A 1 -24.36 3.41 12.17
C MET A 1 -25.21 4.29 11.29
N THR A 2 -26.07 5.15 11.88
CA THR A 2 -26.80 6.14 11.08
C THR A 2 -25.89 7.29 10.63
N PRO A 3 -26.26 8.07 9.60
CA PRO A 3 -25.48 9.26 9.20
C PRO A 3 -25.22 10.23 10.35
N GLU A 4 -26.24 10.46 11.21
CA GLU A 4 -26.12 11.35 12.35
C GLU A 4 -25.17 10.83 13.43
N GLU A 5 -25.10 9.51 13.62
CA GLU A 5 -24.13 8.89 14.53
C GLU A 5 -22.70 9.02 14.01
N ILE A 6 -22.49 8.84 12.70
CA ILE A 6 -21.20 9.04 12.04
C ILE A 6 -20.75 10.50 12.17
N HIS A 7 -21.63 11.46 11.86
CA HIS A 7 -21.35 12.88 12.00
C HIS A 7 -20.95 13.25 13.45
N LYS A 8 -21.72 12.78 14.43
CA LYS A 8 -21.39 13.01 15.86
C LYS A 8 -20.03 12.41 16.25
N LEU A 9 -19.71 11.22 15.75
CA LEU A 9 -18.42 10.57 16.01
C LEU A 9 -17.26 11.38 15.47
N VAL A 10 -17.34 11.81 14.20
CA VAL A 10 -16.29 12.62 13.57
C VAL A 10 -16.09 13.95 14.33
N ASN A 11 -17.17 14.59 14.74
CA ASN A 11 -17.09 15.83 15.53
C ASN A 11 -16.43 15.59 16.90
N ARG A 12 -16.76 14.53 17.63
CA ARG A 12 -16.12 14.18 18.90
C ARG A 12 -14.62 13.92 18.71
N GLN A 13 -14.21 13.25 17.62
CA GLN A 13 -12.79 13.06 17.32
C GLN A 13 -12.08 14.40 17.07
N ARG A 14 -12.75 15.34 16.42
CA ARG A 14 -12.23 16.71 16.19
C ARG A 14 -12.10 17.48 17.49
N GLU A 15 -13.10 17.40 18.36
CA GLU A 15 -13.05 17.97 19.70
C GLU A 15 -11.89 17.37 20.52
N TYR A 16 -11.77 16.03 20.54
CA TYR A 16 -10.67 15.35 21.23
C TYR A 16 -9.30 15.77 20.69
N PHE A 17 -9.14 15.81 19.36
CA PHE A 17 -7.91 16.28 18.73
C PHE A 17 -7.57 17.71 19.13
N SER A 18 -8.57 18.61 19.19
CA SER A 18 -8.39 20.02 19.56
C SER A 18 -7.88 20.22 20.99
N THR A 19 -8.09 19.27 21.90
CA THR A 19 -7.51 19.30 23.24
C THR A 19 -5.99 19.19 23.27
N GLY A 20 -5.37 18.74 22.17
CA GLY A 20 -3.94 18.46 22.10
C GLY A 20 -3.50 17.16 22.79
N ALA A 21 -4.44 16.30 23.22
CA ALA A 21 -4.13 15.07 23.96
C ALA A 21 -3.21 14.11 23.15
N THR A 22 -3.26 14.14 21.81
CA THR A 22 -2.44 13.30 20.92
C THR A 22 -1.05 13.90 20.62
N LEU A 23 -0.78 15.14 21.02
CA LEU A 23 0.48 15.84 20.71
C LEU A 23 1.70 15.26 21.45
N PRO A 24 1.62 14.87 22.75
CA PRO A 24 2.76 14.29 23.44
C PRO A 24 3.22 13.00 22.80
N VAL A 25 4.53 12.88 22.52
CA VAL A 25 5.10 11.69 21.86
C VAL A 25 4.96 10.44 22.73
N ASP A 26 5.01 10.59 24.06
CA ASP A 26 4.81 9.48 25.00
C ASP A 26 3.40 8.88 24.87
N HIS A 27 2.37 9.72 24.73
CA HIS A 27 1.01 9.27 24.50
C HIS A 27 0.90 8.41 23.23
N ARG A 28 1.58 8.82 22.14
CA ARG A 28 1.60 8.07 20.87
C ARG A 28 2.31 6.72 21.00
N ILE A 29 3.45 6.70 21.70
CA ILE A 29 4.20 5.47 21.98
C ILE A 29 3.37 4.50 22.82
N ASP A 30 2.67 5.00 23.85
CA ASP A 30 1.84 4.16 24.71
C ASP A 30 0.60 3.64 23.98
N ALA A 31 0.03 4.43 23.06
CA ALA A 31 -1.03 4.00 22.15
C ALA A 31 -0.56 2.85 21.23
N LEU A 32 0.61 2.99 20.61
CA LEU A 32 1.22 1.95 19.78
C LEU A 32 1.55 0.68 20.57
N ARG A 33 2.01 0.81 21.82
CA ARG A 33 2.28 -0.33 22.70
C ARG A 33 1.00 -1.09 23.07
N ARG A 34 -0.10 -0.38 23.37
CA ARG A 34 -1.41 -0.99 23.64
C ARG A 34 -1.90 -1.76 22.42
N LEU A 35 -1.84 -1.14 21.24
CA LEU A 35 -2.23 -1.79 19.99
C LEU A 35 -1.39 -3.06 19.75
N LYS A 36 -0.07 -2.99 19.90
CA LYS A 36 0.82 -4.14 19.78
C LYS A 36 0.47 -5.26 20.75
N ALA A 37 0.20 -4.92 22.00
CA ALA A 37 -0.15 -5.91 23.03
C ALA A 37 -1.50 -6.59 22.73
N ALA A 38 -2.48 -5.86 22.25
CA ALA A 38 -3.79 -6.42 21.86
C ALA A 38 -3.67 -7.34 20.64
N ILE A 39 -2.88 -6.98 19.63
CA ILE A 39 -2.61 -7.85 18.47
C ILE A 39 -1.97 -9.16 18.92
N LEU A 40 -0.94 -9.11 19.79
CA LEU A 40 -0.29 -10.32 20.32
C LEU A 40 -1.24 -11.17 21.16
N LYS A 41 -2.13 -10.54 21.94
CA LYS A 41 -3.14 -11.25 22.75
C LYS A 41 -4.14 -12.01 21.88
N HIS A 42 -4.52 -11.44 20.75
CA HIS A 42 -5.54 -11.98 19.84
C HIS A 42 -4.97 -12.69 18.59
N GLU A 43 -3.68 -13.09 18.61
CA GLU A 43 -3.02 -13.65 17.42
C GLU A 43 -3.76 -14.88 16.86
N SER A 44 -4.22 -15.80 17.73
CA SER A 44 -4.98 -16.97 17.30
C SER A 44 -6.36 -16.62 16.72
N ASP A 45 -7.04 -15.65 17.31
CA ASP A 45 -8.37 -15.22 16.88
C ASP A 45 -8.29 -14.48 15.53
N ILE A 46 -7.23 -13.70 15.33
CA ILE A 46 -6.89 -13.05 14.05
C ILE A 46 -6.69 -14.12 12.97
N ALA A 47 -5.87 -15.15 13.26
CA ALA A 47 -5.60 -16.22 12.29
C ALA A 47 -6.89 -16.97 11.91
N GLU A 48 -7.79 -17.22 12.87
CA GLU A 48 -9.08 -17.86 12.61
C GLU A 48 -10.01 -16.96 11.78
N ALA A 49 -10.06 -15.65 12.07
CA ALA A 49 -10.84 -14.68 11.30
C ALA A 49 -10.37 -14.61 9.82
N LEU A 50 -9.06 -14.56 9.59
CA LEU A 50 -8.46 -14.56 8.26
C LEU A 50 -8.69 -15.86 7.50
N LYS A 51 -8.72 -16.99 8.22
CA LYS A 51 -9.09 -18.29 7.66
C LYS A 51 -10.56 -18.33 7.25
N GLN A 52 -11.46 -17.78 8.04
CA GLN A 52 -12.89 -17.72 7.72
C GLN A 52 -13.17 -16.80 6.52
N ASP A 53 -12.51 -15.66 6.42
CA ASP A 53 -12.71 -14.70 5.33
C ASP A 53 -12.02 -15.11 4.00
N LEU A 54 -10.82 -15.70 4.05
CA LEU A 54 -9.95 -15.89 2.87
C LEU A 54 -9.38 -17.30 2.75
N GLY A 55 -9.60 -18.19 3.73
CA GLY A 55 -8.98 -19.50 3.77
C GLY A 55 -7.46 -19.49 4.04
N LYS A 56 -6.90 -18.37 4.51
CA LYS A 56 -5.47 -18.27 4.82
C LYS A 56 -5.06 -19.24 5.92
N SER A 57 -3.92 -19.91 5.72
CA SER A 57 -3.30 -20.68 6.79
C SER A 57 -2.77 -19.76 7.90
N SER A 58 -2.58 -20.29 9.12
CA SER A 58 -1.98 -19.52 10.22
C SER A 58 -0.59 -18.97 9.89
N SER A 59 0.21 -19.74 9.15
CA SER A 59 1.55 -19.30 8.70
C SER A 59 1.47 -18.15 7.71
N GLU A 60 0.56 -18.20 6.74
CA GLU A 60 0.33 -17.12 5.79
C GLU A 60 -0.23 -15.88 6.48
N SER A 61 -1.21 -16.06 7.39
CA SER A 61 -1.80 -14.99 8.21
C SER A 61 -0.74 -14.25 9.02
N TYR A 62 0.18 -14.99 9.65
CA TYR A 62 1.27 -14.37 10.40
C TYR A 62 2.28 -13.67 9.48
N MET A 63 2.76 -14.36 8.45
CA MET A 63 3.79 -13.86 7.55
C MET A 63 3.37 -12.59 6.81
N CYS A 64 2.12 -12.54 6.35
CA CYS A 64 1.64 -11.49 5.45
C CYS A 64 0.78 -10.42 6.12
N GLU A 65 0.34 -10.64 7.35
CA GLU A 65 -0.52 -9.68 8.05
C GLU A 65 -0.04 -9.41 9.47
N THR A 66 -0.23 -10.33 10.42
CA THR A 66 0.08 -10.07 11.85
C THR A 66 1.54 -9.70 12.07
N GLY A 67 2.48 -10.45 11.50
CA GLY A 67 3.91 -10.21 11.65
C GLY A 67 4.37 -8.90 11.01
N MET A 68 3.77 -8.51 9.87
CA MET A 68 4.04 -7.24 9.20
C MET A 68 3.63 -6.06 10.08
N VAL A 69 2.40 -6.07 10.60
CA VAL A 69 1.88 -5.03 11.51
C VAL A 69 2.72 -4.92 12.78
N LEU A 70 3.08 -6.06 13.39
CA LEU A 70 3.94 -6.07 14.59
C LEU A 70 5.33 -5.48 14.31
N SER A 71 5.88 -5.71 13.11
CA SER A 71 7.14 -5.14 12.66
C SER A 71 7.04 -3.62 12.50
N GLU A 72 6.00 -3.13 11.80
CA GLU A 72 5.74 -1.71 11.59
C GLU A 72 5.56 -0.97 12.92
N ILE A 73 4.68 -1.46 13.80
CA ILE A 73 4.46 -0.85 15.12
C ILE A 73 5.76 -0.82 15.94
N SER A 74 6.54 -1.91 15.93
CA SER A 74 7.82 -1.99 16.67
C SER A 74 8.84 -0.98 16.15
N PHE A 75 8.90 -0.80 14.85
CA PHE A 75 9.74 0.20 14.20
C PHE A 75 9.32 1.62 14.60
N LEU A 76 8.02 1.94 14.52
CA LEU A 76 7.50 3.25 14.90
C LEU A 76 7.74 3.58 16.37
N ILE A 77 7.49 2.65 17.30
CA ILE A 77 7.78 2.83 18.74
C ILE A 77 9.24 3.26 18.96
N LYS A 78 10.17 2.66 18.22
CA LYS A 78 11.60 2.97 18.32
C LYS A 78 11.97 4.33 17.75
N HIS A 79 11.28 4.79 16.69
CA HIS A 79 11.73 5.94 15.90
C HIS A 79 10.87 7.20 16.03
N VAL A 80 9.61 7.12 16.49
CA VAL A 80 8.67 8.25 16.52
C VAL A 80 9.22 9.45 17.29
N ARG A 81 9.98 9.25 18.39
CA ARG A 81 10.64 10.37 19.09
C ARG A 81 11.61 11.17 18.21
N SER A 82 12.29 10.48 17.31
CA SER A 82 13.21 11.11 16.36
C SER A 82 12.45 11.82 15.25
N TYR A 83 11.39 11.19 14.75
CA TYR A 83 10.58 11.72 13.66
C TYR A 83 9.79 12.97 14.06
N ALA A 84 9.27 13.01 15.28
CA ALA A 84 8.49 14.12 15.81
C ALA A 84 9.33 15.36 16.18
N ARG A 85 10.68 15.26 16.18
CA ARG A 85 11.55 16.39 16.46
C ARG A 85 11.59 17.41 15.34
N GLU A 86 11.73 18.68 15.70
CA GLU A 86 12.06 19.72 14.74
C GLU A 86 13.46 19.47 14.12
N LYS A 87 13.56 19.62 12.81
CA LYS A 87 14.80 19.45 12.06
C LYS A 87 15.32 20.81 11.61
N ARG A 88 16.48 21.20 12.10
CA ARG A 88 17.16 22.41 11.64
C ARG A 88 17.58 22.29 10.19
N VAL A 89 17.42 23.36 9.45
CA VAL A 89 17.86 23.51 8.06
C VAL A 89 18.75 24.73 7.93
N PRO A 90 19.61 24.82 6.93
CA PRO A 90 20.44 26.00 6.68
C PRO A 90 19.58 27.27 6.57
N THR A 91 20.02 28.35 7.22
CA THR A 91 19.39 29.65 7.09
C THR A 91 20.20 30.50 6.10
N PRO A 92 19.58 31.01 5.02
CA PRO A 92 20.27 31.88 4.08
C PRO A 92 20.85 33.13 4.74
N LEU A 93 22.00 33.61 4.23
CA LEU A 93 22.68 34.79 4.77
C LEU A 93 21.78 36.05 4.78
N ALA A 94 20.89 36.16 3.79
CA ALA A 94 19.89 37.24 3.72
C ALA A 94 18.92 37.26 4.90
N GLN A 95 18.79 36.15 5.63
CA GLN A 95 17.95 36.02 6.83
C GLN A 95 18.75 36.00 8.14
N TYR A 96 20.02 36.38 8.12
CA TYR A 96 20.84 36.53 9.31
C TYR A 96 20.24 37.59 10.24
N VAL A 97 20.00 37.41 11.49
CA VAL A 97 20.23 36.41 12.51
C VAL A 97 18.91 35.62 12.72
N SER A 98 18.79 34.45 12.13
CA SER A 98 17.58 33.62 12.27
C SER A 98 17.95 32.16 12.47
N ARG A 99 16.97 31.39 12.93
CA ARG A 99 17.03 29.93 12.99
C ARG A 99 15.90 29.40 12.11
N SER A 100 16.27 28.62 11.06
CA SER A 100 15.30 27.94 10.21
C SER A 100 15.16 26.47 10.60
N TYR A 101 13.93 25.99 10.68
CA TYR A 101 13.65 24.59 11.00
C TYR A 101 12.32 24.12 10.40
N VAL A 102 12.21 22.81 10.21
CA VAL A 102 10.98 22.14 9.84
C VAL A 102 10.45 21.38 11.06
N LYS A 103 9.17 21.58 11.39
CA LYS A 103 8.50 20.93 12.51
C LYS A 103 7.33 20.11 12.01
N PRO A 104 7.37 18.74 12.17
CA PRO A 104 6.22 17.91 11.87
C PRO A 104 5.08 18.19 12.84
N SER A 105 3.86 18.13 12.34
CA SER A 105 2.62 18.39 13.06
C SER A 105 1.57 17.41 12.56
N PRO A 106 0.74 16.80 13.40
CA PRO A 106 -0.37 15.98 12.94
C PRO A 106 -1.31 16.78 12.02
N ARG A 107 -1.99 16.10 11.13
CA ARG A 107 -2.97 16.70 10.22
C ARG A 107 -4.29 16.99 10.92
N GLY A 108 -4.79 16.04 11.72
CA GLY A 108 -6.07 16.18 12.42
C GLY A 108 -6.82 14.86 12.54
N VAL A 109 -8.07 14.85 12.09
CA VAL A 109 -8.93 13.66 12.02
C VAL A 109 -8.71 12.98 10.68
N THR A 110 -8.33 11.69 10.69
CA THR A 110 -8.03 10.92 9.48
C THR A 110 -9.09 9.86 9.23
N LEU A 111 -9.38 9.59 7.95
CA LEU A 111 -10.17 8.45 7.52
C LEU A 111 -9.24 7.40 6.87
N ILE A 112 -9.32 6.15 7.34
CA ILE A 112 -8.62 5.01 6.76
C ILE A 112 -9.66 4.05 6.22
N MET A 113 -9.70 3.88 4.89
CA MET A 113 -10.58 2.94 4.21
C MET A 113 -9.75 1.79 3.64
N SER A 114 -9.96 0.59 4.14
CA SER A 114 -9.12 -0.57 3.81
C SER A 114 -9.87 -1.66 3.05
N PRO A 115 -9.16 -2.45 2.21
CA PRO A 115 -9.71 -3.51 1.39
C PRO A 115 -9.86 -4.82 2.17
N TRP A 116 -10.26 -5.86 1.46
CA TRP A 116 -10.57 -7.18 2.00
C TRP A 116 -9.46 -8.23 1.81
N ASN A 117 -8.45 -7.98 0.99
CA ASN A 117 -7.48 -9.00 0.60
C ASN A 117 -6.35 -9.23 1.63
N TYR A 118 -5.91 -8.18 2.31
CA TYR A 118 -5.07 -8.20 3.50
C TYR A 118 -5.70 -7.31 4.56
N PRO A 119 -6.86 -7.70 5.09
CA PRO A 119 -7.74 -6.79 5.83
C PRO A 119 -7.15 -6.31 7.15
N LEU A 120 -6.33 -7.13 7.82
CA LEU A 120 -5.65 -6.71 9.04
C LEU A 120 -4.50 -5.75 8.75
N MET A 121 -3.56 -6.14 7.88
CA MET A 121 -2.35 -5.37 7.59
C MET A 121 -2.69 -4.01 6.95
N LEU A 122 -3.50 -4.01 5.89
CA LEU A 122 -3.87 -2.78 5.18
C LEU A 122 -4.79 -1.86 5.98
N THR A 123 -5.23 -2.28 7.17
CA THR A 123 -5.93 -1.45 8.13
C THR A 123 -4.99 -0.93 9.22
N LEU A 124 -4.19 -1.81 9.81
CA LEU A 124 -3.43 -1.49 11.02
C LEU A 124 -2.08 -0.81 10.74
N ASP A 125 -1.45 -1.04 9.58
CA ASP A 125 -0.22 -0.33 9.21
C ASP A 125 -0.47 1.18 9.04
N PRO A 126 -1.43 1.64 8.20
CA PRO A 126 -1.73 3.07 8.11
C PRO A 126 -2.32 3.64 9.41
N LEU A 127 -2.99 2.83 10.24
CA LEU A 127 -3.42 3.25 11.57
C LEU A 127 -2.23 3.49 12.50
N ALA A 128 -1.23 2.62 12.48
CA ALA A 128 -0.01 2.80 13.28
C ALA A 128 0.75 4.07 12.89
N ASP A 129 0.88 4.35 11.60
CA ASP A 129 1.46 5.58 11.07
C ASP A 129 0.67 6.83 11.51
N THR A 130 -0.67 6.74 11.44
CA THR A 130 -1.60 7.78 11.88
C THR A 130 -1.42 8.13 13.36
N ILE A 131 -1.34 7.11 14.23
CA ILE A 131 -1.11 7.25 15.67
C ILE A 131 0.29 7.82 15.93
N ALA A 132 1.31 7.32 15.24
CA ALA A 132 2.68 7.81 15.37
C ALA A 132 2.81 9.29 15.01
N ALA A 133 2.08 9.75 13.99
CA ALA A 133 2.03 11.16 13.60
C ALA A 133 1.24 12.04 14.58
N GLY A 134 0.36 11.44 15.40
CA GLY A 134 -0.42 12.14 16.44
C GLY A 134 -1.81 12.59 16.02
N ASN A 135 -2.40 11.91 15.04
CA ASN A 135 -3.78 12.15 14.59
C ASN A 135 -4.80 11.33 15.39
N THR A 136 -6.09 11.65 15.22
CA THR A 136 -7.20 10.75 15.50
C THR A 136 -7.60 10.00 14.22
N ALA A 137 -8.33 8.88 14.33
CA ALA A 137 -8.67 8.07 13.18
C ALA A 137 -10.06 7.48 13.23
N VAL A 138 -10.76 7.53 12.09
CA VAL A 138 -11.90 6.69 11.77
C VAL A 138 -11.42 5.61 10.81
N VAL A 139 -11.61 4.36 11.18
CA VAL A 139 -11.21 3.18 10.41
C VAL A 139 -12.44 2.53 9.82
N LYS A 140 -12.44 2.32 8.50
CA LYS A 140 -13.51 1.69 7.75
C LYS A 140 -13.01 0.44 7.03
N PRO A 141 -13.01 -0.73 7.71
CA PRO A 141 -12.62 -1.99 7.08
C PRO A 141 -13.67 -2.45 6.06
N SER A 142 -13.27 -3.37 5.19
CA SER A 142 -14.15 -3.88 4.13
C SER A 142 -15.29 -4.73 4.68
N ALA A 143 -16.49 -4.57 4.10
CA ALA A 143 -17.63 -5.45 4.37
C ALA A 143 -17.44 -6.87 3.78
N TYR A 144 -16.49 -7.08 2.87
CA TYR A 144 -16.24 -8.40 2.27
C TYR A 144 -15.42 -9.33 3.16
N SER A 145 -14.75 -8.79 4.19
CA SER A 145 -14.02 -9.55 5.22
C SER A 145 -14.67 -9.34 6.60
N PRO A 146 -15.87 -9.86 6.84
CA PRO A 146 -16.66 -9.55 8.03
C PRO A 146 -16.03 -10.05 9.33
N HIS A 147 -15.39 -11.23 9.31
CA HIS A 147 -14.76 -11.81 10.49
C HIS A 147 -13.54 -11.00 10.92
N THR A 148 -12.67 -10.63 9.98
CA THR A 148 -11.52 -9.76 10.27
C THR A 148 -11.97 -8.34 10.67
N SER A 149 -13.03 -7.82 10.06
CA SER A 149 -13.59 -6.51 10.43
C SER A 149 -14.13 -6.50 11.87
N ALA A 150 -14.78 -7.58 12.32
CA ALA A 150 -15.22 -7.76 13.71
C ALA A 150 -14.01 -7.86 14.66
N MET A 151 -12.97 -8.57 14.26
CA MET A 151 -11.73 -8.68 15.04
C MET A 151 -11.03 -7.34 15.18
N LEU A 152 -10.94 -6.54 14.10
CA LEU A 152 -10.42 -5.18 14.12
C LEU A 152 -11.22 -4.28 15.08
N GLN A 153 -12.55 -4.38 15.07
CA GLN A 153 -13.39 -3.65 16.00
C GLN A 153 -13.09 -4.04 17.46
N THR A 154 -12.93 -5.32 17.75
CA THR A 154 -12.58 -5.83 19.08
C THR A 154 -11.23 -5.27 19.55
N ILE A 155 -10.18 -5.43 18.74
CA ILE A 155 -8.81 -4.97 19.06
C ILE A 155 -8.79 -3.46 19.30
N ILE A 156 -9.39 -2.69 18.40
CA ILE A 156 -9.35 -1.23 18.47
C ILE A 156 -10.16 -0.71 19.65
N SER A 157 -11.34 -1.26 19.92
CA SER A 157 -12.18 -0.84 21.06
C SER A 157 -11.57 -1.22 22.42
N GLU A 158 -10.76 -2.28 22.48
CA GLU A 158 -10.00 -2.65 23.70
C GLU A 158 -8.87 -1.64 23.96
N CYS A 159 -8.29 -1.06 22.89
CA CYS A 159 -7.14 -0.15 23.00
C CYS A 159 -7.52 1.32 23.18
N PHE A 160 -8.61 1.78 22.57
CA PHE A 160 -8.87 3.20 22.37
C PHE A 160 -10.34 3.57 22.64
N SER A 161 -10.55 4.78 23.14
CA SER A 161 -11.89 5.40 23.10
C SER A 161 -12.27 5.74 21.65
N PRO A 162 -13.56 5.71 21.29
CA PRO A 162 -14.02 6.09 19.95
C PRO A 162 -13.65 7.53 19.55
N ASP A 163 -13.44 8.39 20.52
CA ASP A 163 -13.03 9.79 20.28
C ASP A 163 -11.57 9.90 19.81
N TYR A 164 -10.75 8.88 20.05
CA TYR A 164 -9.39 8.79 19.56
C TYR A 164 -9.27 7.93 18.30
N VAL A 165 -9.69 6.66 18.37
CA VAL A 165 -9.72 5.74 17.23
C VAL A 165 -11.03 4.98 17.24
N ALA A 166 -11.79 5.06 16.16
CA ALA A 166 -13.07 4.38 16.01
C ALA A 166 -13.08 3.48 14.78
N VAL A 167 -13.81 2.35 14.88
CA VAL A 167 -14.09 1.47 13.73
C VAL A 167 -15.56 1.64 13.34
N ILE A 168 -15.80 1.87 12.06
CA ILE A 168 -17.15 1.86 11.46
C ILE A 168 -17.22 0.67 10.51
N THR A 169 -17.94 -0.37 10.92
CA THR A 169 -18.27 -1.51 10.05
C THR A 169 -19.46 -1.17 9.16
N GLY A 170 -19.64 -1.92 8.07
CA GLY A 170 -20.74 -1.73 7.14
C GLY A 170 -20.28 -1.66 5.69
N GLY A 171 -21.21 -1.33 4.80
CA GLY A 171 -21.02 -1.42 3.36
C GLY A 171 -20.98 -0.07 2.64
N ARG A 172 -21.67 -0.03 1.49
CA ARG A 172 -21.69 1.15 0.62
C ARG A 172 -22.33 2.38 1.27
N ALA A 173 -23.38 2.17 2.08
CA ALA A 173 -24.08 3.28 2.74
C ALA A 173 -23.15 4.02 3.71
N GLU A 174 -22.42 3.28 4.56
CA GLU A 174 -21.46 3.87 5.50
C GLU A 174 -20.27 4.50 4.78
N ASN A 175 -19.80 3.90 3.67
CA ASN A 175 -18.75 4.50 2.85
C ASN A 175 -19.18 5.89 2.31
N SER A 176 -20.40 5.98 1.76
CA SER A 176 -20.92 7.24 1.22
C SER A 176 -21.11 8.29 2.31
N CYS A 177 -21.60 7.90 3.50
CA CYS A 177 -21.70 8.80 4.65
C CYS A 177 -20.34 9.34 5.08
N LEU A 178 -19.36 8.46 5.22
CA LEU A 178 -18.00 8.85 5.63
C LEU A 178 -17.34 9.77 4.60
N LEU A 179 -17.49 9.51 3.32
CA LEU A 179 -16.95 10.36 2.27
C LEU A 179 -17.63 11.73 2.18
N GLY A 180 -18.86 11.86 2.71
CA GLY A 180 -19.56 13.14 2.88
C GLY A 180 -19.11 13.95 4.09
N GLU A 181 -18.33 13.37 5.00
CA GLU A 181 -17.80 14.09 6.17
C GLU A 181 -16.47 14.78 5.86
N TYR A 182 -16.17 15.85 6.62
CA TYR A 182 -14.88 16.51 6.53
C TYR A 182 -13.81 15.77 7.32
N PHE A 183 -12.76 15.31 6.65
CA PHE A 183 -11.53 14.77 7.23
C PHE A 183 -10.34 15.65 6.87
N ASP A 184 -9.32 15.67 7.74
CA ASP A 184 -8.07 16.38 7.49
C ASP A 184 -7.09 15.56 6.62
N TYR A 185 -7.34 14.26 6.48
CA TYR A 185 -6.63 13.33 5.60
C TYR A 185 -7.45 12.08 5.32
N ILE A 186 -7.35 11.55 4.10
CA ILE A 186 -7.96 10.26 3.73
C ILE A 186 -6.87 9.33 3.19
N PHE A 187 -6.77 8.13 3.78
CA PHE A 187 -5.96 7.03 3.29
C PHE A 187 -6.90 5.94 2.76
N PHE A 188 -6.77 5.62 1.50
CA PHE A 188 -7.62 4.65 0.84
C PHE A 188 -6.79 3.58 0.13
N THR A 189 -7.11 2.31 0.35
CA THR A 189 -6.58 1.18 -0.43
C THR A 189 -7.75 0.42 -1.07
N GLY A 190 -7.68 0.21 -2.39
CA GLY A 190 -8.73 -0.50 -3.10
C GLY A 190 -8.69 -0.31 -4.62
N SER A 191 -9.86 -0.43 -5.28
CA SER A 191 -9.93 -0.32 -6.74
C SER A 191 -9.80 1.13 -7.22
N GLN A 192 -9.29 1.30 -8.46
CA GLN A 192 -9.18 2.60 -9.12
C GLN A 192 -10.53 3.33 -9.21
N ALA A 193 -11.63 2.62 -9.46
CA ALA A 193 -12.97 3.21 -9.54
C ALA A 193 -13.37 3.87 -8.22
N VAL A 194 -13.16 3.20 -7.09
CA VAL A 194 -13.46 3.75 -5.77
C VAL A 194 -12.45 4.83 -5.37
N GLY A 195 -11.16 4.69 -5.75
CA GLY A 195 -10.15 5.73 -5.53
C GLY A 195 -10.51 7.06 -6.19
N LYS A 196 -11.05 7.02 -7.42
CA LYS A 196 -11.57 8.21 -8.11
C LYS A 196 -12.76 8.84 -7.36
N GLU A 197 -13.61 8.01 -6.76
CA GLU A 197 -14.74 8.48 -5.93
C GLU A 197 -14.25 9.18 -4.66
N VAL A 198 -13.27 8.56 -3.97
CA VAL A 198 -12.61 9.18 -2.81
C VAL A 198 -12.02 10.55 -3.17
N MET A 199 -11.33 10.67 -4.31
CA MET A 199 -10.78 11.95 -4.77
C MET A 199 -11.84 13.01 -5.02
N ARG A 200 -12.98 12.64 -5.63
CA ARG A 200 -14.08 13.60 -5.89
C ARG A 200 -14.61 14.19 -4.59
N HIS A 201 -14.89 13.34 -3.60
CA HIS A 201 -15.35 13.81 -2.28
C HIS A 201 -14.27 14.60 -1.52
N ALA A 202 -13.02 14.16 -1.55
CA ALA A 202 -11.92 14.88 -0.93
C ALA A 202 -11.72 16.29 -1.52
N ALA A 203 -11.98 16.47 -2.82
CA ALA A 203 -11.87 17.76 -3.50
C ALA A 203 -12.85 18.81 -2.98
N GLU A 204 -14.04 18.40 -2.48
CA GLU A 204 -15.05 19.32 -1.92
C GLU A 204 -14.51 20.07 -0.68
N HIS A 205 -13.57 19.46 0.04
CA HIS A 205 -12.98 20.00 1.27
C HIS A 205 -11.48 20.30 1.13
N LEU A 206 -10.88 20.10 -0.06
CA LEU A 206 -9.44 20.18 -0.31
C LEU A 206 -8.64 19.21 0.60
N THR A 207 -9.25 18.09 0.96
CA THR A 207 -8.63 17.06 1.80
C THR A 207 -7.53 16.33 1.02
N PRO A 208 -6.27 16.32 1.51
CA PRO A 208 -5.23 15.54 0.87
C PRO A 208 -5.49 14.04 1.04
N VAL A 209 -5.09 13.24 0.03
CA VAL A 209 -5.33 11.80 -0.02
C VAL A 209 -4.05 11.02 -0.28
N THR A 210 -3.96 9.81 0.26
CA THR A 210 -3.12 8.73 -0.26
C THR A 210 -4.04 7.67 -0.84
N LEU A 211 -3.73 7.22 -2.06
CA LEU A 211 -4.46 6.19 -2.76
C LEU A 211 -3.51 5.05 -3.11
N GLU A 212 -3.75 3.88 -2.54
CA GLU A 212 -3.08 2.64 -2.86
C GLU A 212 -4.02 1.81 -3.73
N LEU A 213 -3.72 1.74 -5.01
CA LEU A 213 -4.57 1.12 -6.01
C LEU A 213 -3.87 -0.09 -6.63
N GLY A 214 -4.57 -0.85 -7.45
CA GLY A 214 -4.01 -1.99 -8.15
C GLY A 214 -3.42 -1.63 -9.52
N GLY A 215 -3.08 -2.66 -10.25
CA GLY A 215 -2.60 -2.55 -11.63
C GLY A 215 -2.09 -3.90 -12.13
N LYS A 216 -1.80 -4.00 -13.44
CA LYS A 216 -1.21 -5.21 -14.03
C LYS A 216 0.30 -5.21 -13.81
N SER A 217 0.74 -5.80 -12.70
CA SER A 217 2.15 -5.87 -12.30
C SER A 217 2.93 -6.88 -13.15
N PRO A 218 3.83 -6.42 -14.05
CA PRO A 218 4.60 -7.28 -14.95
C PRO A 218 5.72 -8.01 -14.22
N VAL A 219 6.04 -9.20 -14.72
CA VAL A 219 7.28 -9.92 -14.44
C VAL A 219 8.08 -10.06 -15.71
N ILE A 220 9.12 -9.28 -15.89
CA ILE A 220 10.07 -9.49 -16.99
C ILE A 220 11.06 -10.60 -16.60
N VAL A 221 11.21 -11.59 -17.48
CA VAL A 221 12.23 -12.64 -17.33
C VAL A 221 13.13 -12.61 -18.54
N ASP A 222 14.34 -12.11 -18.34
CA ASP A 222 15.38 -12.02 -19.36
C ASP A 222 16.04 -13.40 -19.58
N GLN A 223 16.61 -13.61 -20.77
CA GLN A 223 17.29 -14.86 -21.16
C GLN A 223 18.46 -15.25 -20.24
N THR A 224 19.03 -14.30 -19.47
CA THR A 224 20.11 -14.57 -18.52
C THR A 224 19.61 -15.02 -17.15
N ALA A 225 18.30 -14.99 -16.90
CA ALA A 225 17.71 -15.27 -15.59
C ALA A 225 17.96 -16.73 -15.14
N LYS A 226 18.11 -16.93 -13.84
CA LYS A 226 18.17 -18.29 -13.24
C LYS A 226 16.77 -18.86 -13.13
N LEU A 227 16.31 -19.53 -14.19
CA LEU A 227 14.91 -19.92 -14.41
C LEU A 227 14.28 -20.70 -13.24
N ASN A 228 14.98 -21.66 -12.63
CA ASN A 228 14.43 -22.43 -11.51
C ASN A 228 14.19 -21.54 -10.27
N LEU A 229 15.07 -20.55 -10.04
CA LEU A 229 14.91 -19.61 -8.93
C LEU A 229 13.82 -18.59 -9.25
N ALA A 230 13.79 -18.07 -10.49
CA ALA A 230 12.76 -17.17 -10.98
C ALA A 230 11.37 -17.79 -10.84
N ALA A 231 11.18 -19.02 -11.38
CA ALA A 231 9.92 -19.76 -11.26
C ALA A 231 9.47 -19.93 -9.81
N ARG A 232 10.40 -20.28 -8.90
CA ARG A 232 10.10 -20.44 -7.46
C ARG A 232 9.54 -19.18 -6.85
N ARG A 233 10.17 -18.03 -7.11
CA ARG A 233 9.81 -16.72 -6.57
C ARG A 233 8.55 -16.15 -7.22
N ILE A 234 8.40 -16.35 -8.51
CA ILE A 234 7.19 -15.95 -9.24
C ILE A 234 5.97 -16.74 -8.76
N VAL A 235 6.09 -18.07 -8.66
CA VAL A 235 5.01 -18.94 -8.16
C VAL A 235 4.61 -18.57 -6.73
N PHE A 236 5.57 -18.32 -5.85
CA PHE A 236 5.29 -17.84 -4.50
C PHE A 236 4.50 -16.52 -4.53
N GLY A 237 5.01 -15.49 -5.21
CA GLY A 237 4.37 -14.19 -5.25
C GLY A 237 3.01 -14.20 -5.97
N LYS A 238 2.84 -15.04 -7.00
CA LYS A 238 1.59 -15.13 -7.74
C LYS A 238 0.48 -15.81 -6.97
N TYR A 239 0.77 -16.91 -6.28
CA TYR A 239 -0.30 -17.74 -5.69
C TYR A 239 -0.49 -17.51 -4.19
N LEU A 240 0.30 -16.64 -3.55
CA LEU A 240 0.02 -16.13 -2.23
C LEU A 240 -1.37 -15.48 -2.21
N ASN A 241 -2.18 -15.75 -1.18
CA ASN A 241 -3.57 -15.30 -1.08
C ASN A 241 -4.41 -15.61 -2.36
N CYS A 242 -4.16 -16.73 -3.02
CA CYS A 242 -4.76 -17.11 -4.31
C CYS A 242 -4.62 -16.04 -5.41
N GLY A 243 -3.55 -15.23 -5.37
CA GLY A 243 -3.32 -14.14 -6.33
C GLY A 243 -4.15 -12.87 -6.06
N GLN A 244 -4.87 -12.80 -4.96
CA GLN A 244 -5.68 -11.65 -4.57
C GLN A 244 -4.83 -10.57 -3.88
N THR A 245 -3.79 -10.11 -4.59
CA THR A 245 -2.76 -9.21 -4.08
C THR A 245 -2.45 -8.14 -5.10
N CYS A 246 -2.50 -6.87 -4.72
CA CYS A 246 -2.27 -5.72 -5.60
C CYS A 246 -0.86 -5.70 -6.22
N VAL A 247 0.09 -6.38 -5.61
CA VAL A 247 1.47 -6.56 -6.09
C VAL A 247 1.74 -7.99 -6.59
N ALA A 248 0.72 -8.86 -6.74
CA ALA A 248 0.94 -10.17 -7.32
C ALA A 248 1.51 -10.04 -8.74
N PRO A 249 2.46 -10.90 -9.14
CA PRO A 249 2.77 -11.08 -10.53
C PRO A 249 1.50 -11.26 -11.36
N ASP A 250 1.12 -10.25 -12.15
CA ASP A 250 -0.15 -10.31 -12.88
C ASP A 250 0.02 -11.09 -14.19
N TYR A 251 1.17 -10.91 -14.85
CA TYR A 251 1.59 -11.66 -16.00
C TYR A 251 3.11 -11.77 -16.07
N ILE A 252 3.61 -12.80 -16.77
CA ILE A 252 5.02 -12.93 -17.13
C ILE A 252 5.20 -12.43 -18.56
N TYR A 253 6.24 -11.64 -18.78
CA TYR A 253 6.73 -11.25 -20.09
C TYR A 253 8.18 -11.72 -20.20
N CYS A 254 8.40 -12.85 -20.86
CA CYS A 254 9.72 -13.49 -20.90
C CYS A 254 10.34 -13.46 -22.30
N HIS A 255 11.67 -13.49 -22.34
CA HIS A 255 12.37 -13.66 -23.63
C HIS A 255 11.91 -14.97 -24.29
N GLU A 256 11.62 -14.94 -25.61
CA GLU A 256 11.04 -16.06 -26.33
C GLU A 256 11.86 -17.36 -26.23
N SER A 257 13.19 -17.24 -26.20
CA SER A 257 14.10 -18.41 -26.15
C SER A 257 14.00 -19.23 -24.88
N ILE A 258 13.43 -18.68 -23.79
CA ILE A 258 13.34 -19.36 -22.48
C ILE A 258 11.90 -19.77 -22.12
N ARG A 259 10.90 -19.42 -22.93
CA ARG A 259 9.47 -19.62 -22.64
C ARG A 259 9.14 -21.03 -22.17
N GLU A 260 9.49 -22.02 -22.97
CA GLU A 260 9.13 -23.44 -22.68
C GLU A 260 9.76 -23.95 -21.38
N GLU A 261 11.03 -23.59 -21.15
CA GLU A 261 11.73 -24.00 -19.93
C GLU A 261 11.15 -23.30 -18.70
N LEU A 262 10.83 -22.02 -18.81
CA LEU A 262 10.19 -21.24 -17.74
C LEU A 262 8.80 -21.78 -17.40
N VAL A 263 7.96 -22.10 -18.39
CA VAL A 263 6.65 -22.75 -18.18
C VAL A 263 6.80 -24.07 -17.42
N LYS A 264 7.71 -24.96 -17.88
CA LYS A 264 8.00 -26.23 -17.20
C LYS A 264 8.50 -26.00 -15.76
N ALA A 265 9.34 -24.99 -15.54
CA ALA A 265 9.84 -24.64 -14.21
C ALA A 265 8.71 -24.12 -13.29
N CYS A 266 7.83 -23.27 -13.78
CA CYS A 266 6.66 -22.79 -13.03
C CYS A 266 5.72 -23.95 -12.64
N ILE A 267 5.42 -24.86 -13.57
CA ILE A 267 4.60 -26.04 -13.27
C ILE A 267 5.24 -26.93 -12.18
N ARG A 268 6.56 -27.16 -12.26
CA ARG A 268 7.28 -27.91 -11.20
C ARG A 268 7.17 -27.23 -9.84
N GLU A 269 7.32 -25.91 -9.82
CA GLU A 269 7.24 -25.13 -8.57
C GLU A 269 5.81 -25.06 -8.00
N ILE A 270 4.78 -24.96 -8.84
CA ILE A 270 3.37 -25.07 -8.39
C ILE A 270 3.15 -26.41 -7.69
N LYS A 271 3.54 -27.52 -8.35
CA LYS A 271 3.43 -28.86 -7.75
C LYS A 271 4.21 -29.02 -6.45
N ARG A 272 5.39 -28.39 -6.37
CA ARG A 272 6.23 -28.44 -5.18
C ARG A 272 5.65 -27.62 -4.00
N GLN A 273 5.13 -26.41 -4.26
CA GLN A 273 4.67 -25.51 -3.22
C GLN A 273 3.22 -25.79 -2.79
N LEU A 274 2.35 -26.18 -3.73
CA LEU A 274 0.92 -26.31 -3.50
C LEU A 274 0.42 -27.76 -3.57
N GLY A 275 1.26 -28.70 -4.00
CA GLY A 275 0.91 -30.12 -4.16
C GLY A 275 0.31 -30.45 -5.53
N MET A 276 0.00 -31.74 -5.72
CA MET A 276 -0.60 -32.23 -6.98
C MET A 276 -2.08 -31.89 -7.08
N HIS A 277 -2.74 -31.66 -5.94
CA HIS A 277 -4.16 -31.34 -5.81
C HIS A 277 -4.35 -30.07 -5.02
N PRO A 278 -4.06 -28.87 -5.61
CA PRO A 278 -4.10 -27.61 -4.88
C PRO A 278 -5.45 -27.28 -4.24
N LEU A 279 -6.56 -27.74 -4.83
CA LEU A 279 -7.91 -27.52 -4.27
C LEU A 279 -8.14 -28.30 -2.96
N GLU A 280 -7.37 -29.34 -2.69
CA GLU A 280 -7.43 -30.14 -1.46
C GLU A 280 -6.40 -29.66 -0.42
N ASN A 281 -5.47 -28.76 -0.81
CA ASN A 281 -4.45 -28.26 0.09
C ASN A 281 -5.06 -27.34 1.16
N PRO A 282 -4.96 -27.68 2.46
CA PRO A 282 -5.54 -26.88 3.54
C PRO A 282 -4.87 -25.52 3.73
N ASN A 283 -3.66 -25.33 3.17
CA ASN A 283 -2.93 -24.05 3.22
C ASN A 283 -3.17 -23.16 1.99
N TYR A 284 -3.94 -23.64 1.02
CA TYR A 284 -4.34 -22.85 -0.15
C TYR A 284 -5.73 -22.25 0.09
N GLY A 285 -5.82 -20.92 0.05
CA GLY A 285 -7.04 -20.18 0.38
C GLY A 285 -8.17 -20.32 -0.65
N HIS A 286 -9.09 -19.37 -0.64
CA HIS A 286 -10.21 -19.29 -1.58
C HIS A 286 -10.44 -17.84 -2.05
N ILE A 287 -11.23 -17.68 -3.10
CA ILE A 287 -11.64 -16.37 -3.60
C ILE A 287 -12.69 -15.78 -2.66
N ILE A 288 -12.55 -14.50 -2.34
CA ILE A 288 -13.29 -13.81 -1.29
C ILE A 288 -14.82 -13.95 -1.38
N ASN A 289 -15.38 -14.01 -2.60
CA ASN A 289 -16.83 -14.15 -2.81
C ASN A 289 -17.16 -14.68 -4.20
N ARG A 290 -18.43 -15.07 -4.38
CA ARG A 290 -18.99 -15.62 -5.63
C ARG A 290 -18.76 -14.69 -6.84
N LYS A 291 -18.98 -13.40 -6.68
CA LYS A 291 -18.83 -12.43 -7.77
C LYS A 291 -17.40 -12.41 -8.33
N HIS A 292 -16.39 -12.36 -7.45
CA HIS A 292 -14.98 -12.39 -7.86
C HIS A 292 -14.56 -13.76 -8.40
N PHE A 293 -15.08 -14.85 -7.83
CA PHE A 293 -14.87 -16.19 -8.35
C PHE A 293 -15.35 -16.31 -9.80
N GLU A 294 -16.59 -15.94 -10.09
CA GLU A 294 -17.18 -16.01 -11.44
C GLU A 294 -16.43 -15.09 -12.42
N ARG A 295 -16.04 -13.89 -12.00
CA ARG A 295 -15.22 -12.99 -12.82
C ARG A 295 -13.89 -13.66 -13.22
N ILE A 296 -13.17 -14.23 -12.24
CA ILE A 296 -11.86 -14.87 -12.50
C ILE A 296 -12.04 -16.11 -13.40
N CYS A 297 -13.05 -16.94 -13.17
CA CYS A 297 -13.35 -18.06 -14.05
C CYS A 297 -13.62 -17.62 -15.49
N GLY A 298 -14.28 -16.46 -15.68
CA GLY A 298 -14.54 -15.89 -17.01
C GLY A 298 -13.30 -15.38 -17.75
N LEU A 299 -12.15 -15.24 -17.05
CA LEU A 299 -10.87 -14.87 -17.67
C LEU A 299 -10.06 -16.08 -18.17
N LEU A 300 -10.47 -17.31 -17.82
CA LEU A 300 -9.81 -18.53 -18.26
C LEU A 300 -10.28 -18.89 -19.68
N ASP A 301 -9.34 -18.89 -20.61
CA ASP A 301 -9.54 -19.44 -21.95
C ASP A 301 -9.04 -20.90 -21.97
N PRO A 302 -9.92 -21.90 -22.14
CA PRO A 302 -9.54 -23.30 -22.16
C PRO A 302 -8.53 -23.67 -23.27
N ASP A 303 -8.59 -22.96 -24.41
CA ASP A 303 -7.72 -23.24 -25.56
C ASP A 303 -6.27 -22.76 -25.30
N LYS A 304 -6.08 -21.83 -24.39
CA LYS A 304 -4.78 -21.25 -23.98
C LYS A 304 -4.26 -21.84 -22.67
N LEU A 305 -5.04 -22.70 -22.01
CA LEU A 305 -4.70 -23.27 -20.71
C LEU A 305 -3.69 -24.43 -20.88
N VAL A 306 -2.50 -24.23 -20.30
CA VAL A 306 -1.43 -25.28 -20.35
C VAL A 306 -1.28 -26.03 -19.03
N TYR A 307 -1.81 -25.50 -17.93
CA TYR A 307 -1.76 -26.15 -16.63
C TYR A 307 -2.83 -25.65 -15.68
N GLY A 308 -3.43 -26.53 -14.88
CA GLY A 308 -4.31 -26.20 -13.76
C GLY A 308 -5.70 -25.69 -14.18
N GLY A 309 -6.21 -24.68 -13.48
CA GLY A 309 -7.48 -24.03 -13.81
C GLY A 309 -8.75 -24.77 -13.37
N GLN A 310 -8.63 -25.91 -12.65
CA GLN A 310 -9.79 -26.60 -12.06
C GLN A 310 -10.46 -25.70 -11.02
N THR A 311 -11.78 -25.78 -10.91
CA THR A 311 -12.56 -24.93 -10.02
C THR A 311 -13.43 -25.76 -9.09
N ASP A 312 -13.57 -25.29 -7.84
CA ASP A 312 -14.58 -25.71 -6.89
C ASP A 312 -15.50 -24.52 -6.56
N GLY A 313 -16.69 -24.54 -7.18
CA GLY A 313 -17.65 -23.45 -7.02
C GLY A 313 -18.32 -23.40 -5.65
N GLU A 314 -18.35 -24.50 -4.87
CA GLU A 314 -18.91 -24.51 -3.53
C GLU A 314 -17.94 -23.84 -2.54
N GLN A 315 -16.66 -24.19 -2.63
CA GLN A 315 -15.62 -23.65 -1.78
C GLN A 315 -14.99 -22.34 -2.33
N LEU A 316 -15.42 -21.85 -3.48
CA LEU A 316 -14.88 -20.70 -4.20
C LEU A 316 -13.37 -20.81 -4.48
N ARG A 317 -12.87 -22.01 -4.76
CA ARG A 317 -11.47 -22.30 -5.05
C ARG A 317 -11.21 -22.41 -6.53
N ILE A 318 -10.10 -21.85 -6.97
CA ILE A 318 -9.58 -21.96 -8.34
C ILE A 318 -8.14 -22.46 -8.24
N ALA A 319 -7.85 -23.61 -8.86
CA ALA A 319 -6.48 -24.12 -8.89
C ALA A 319 -5.55 -23.16 -9.65
N PRO A 320 -4.26 -23.07 -9.27
CA PRO A 320 -3.27 -22.31 -10.02
C PRO A 320 -3.33 -22.65 -11.50
N ALA A 321 -3.46 -21.63 -12.34
CA ALA A 321 -3.55 -21.78 -13.79
C ALA A 321 -2.38 -21.07 -14.49
N ILE A 322 -1.84 -21.71 -15.52
CA ILE A 322 -0.89 -21.09 -16.46
C ILE A 322 -1.53 -21.08 -17.84
N VAL A 323 -1.57 -19.94 -18.48
CA VAL A 323 -2.04 -19.75 -19.85
C VAL A 323 -0.91 -19.18 -20.72
N THR A 324 -0.83 -19.67 -21.96
CA THR A 324 0.18 -19.24 -22.96
C THR A 324 -0.51 -18.83 -24.25
N ASP A 325 0.27 -18.36 -25.20
CA ASP A 325 -0.25 -17.84 -26.48
C ASP A 325 -1.27 -16.71 -26.29
N VAL A 326 -1.06 -15.95 -25.22
CA VAL A 326 -1.85 -14.80 -24.81
C VAL A 326 -1.39 -13.57 -25.57
N THR A 327 -2.33 -12.77 -26.01
CA THR A 327 -2.12 -11.44 -26.61
C THR A 327 -2.64 -10.34 -25.68
N TRP A 328 -2.26 -9.10 -25.96
CA TRP A 328 -2.75 -7.96 -25.21
C TRP A 328 -4.26 -7.74 -25.33
N ASP A 329 -4.90 -8.25 -26.39
CA ASP A 329 -6.34 -8.16 -26.62
C ASP A 329 -7.17 -9.19 -25.84
N ASP A 330 -6.53 -10.20 -25.25
CA ASP A 330 -7.23 -11.23 -24.49
C ASP A 330 -7.87 -10.67 -23.20
N PRO A 331 -9.04 -11.16 -22.79
CA PRO A 331 -9.73 -10.69 -21.58
C PRO A 331 -8.84 -10.70 -20.32
N VAL A 332 -7.98 -11.70 -20.17
CA VAL A 332 -7.05 -11.84 -19.06
C VAL A 332 -6.00 -10.72 -19.01
N MET A 333 -5.79 -10.01 -20.13
CA MET A 333 -4.85 -8.88 -20.23
C MET A 333 -5.52 -7.52 -20.13
N GLN A 334 -6.87 -7.43 -20.21
CA GLN A 334 -7.58 -6.16 -20.20
C GLN A 334 -7.83 -5.57 -18.81
N GLU A 335 -7.75 -6.39 -17.77
CA GLU A 335 -7.91 -5.95 -16.37
C GLU A 335 -6.91 -6.62 -15.45
N GLU A 336 -6.73 -6.10 -14.24
CA GLU A 336 -6.00 -6.74 -13.16
C GLU A 336 -6.69 -8.07 -12.80
N ILE A 337 -5.96 -9.18 -12.87
CA ILE A 337 -6.53 -10.51 -12.68
C ILE A 337 -7.05 -10.70 -11.25
N PHE A 338 -6.25 -10.31 -10.25
CA PHE A 338 -6.56 -10.45 -8.83
C PHE A 338 -7.03 -11.86 -8.47
N GLY A 339 -6.31 -12.85 -9.00
CA GLY A 339 -6.65 -14.26 -8.93
C GLY A 339 -5.52 -15.16 -9.42
N PRO A 340 -5.70 -16.51 -9.33
CA PRO A 340 -4.62 -17.47 -9.54
C PRO A 340 -4.40 -17.88 -11.01
N ILE A 341 -4.54 -16.95 -11.94
CA ILE A 341 -4.24 -17.16 -13.37
C ILE A 341 -2.95 -16.42 -13.71
N LEU A 342 -1.99 -17.11 -14.32
CA LEU A 342 -0.70 -16.57 -14.71
C LEU A 342 -0.52 -16.62 -16.23
N PRO A 343 -0.79 -15.53 -16.96
CA PRO A 343 -0.50 -15.41 -18.38
C PRO A 343 1.00 -15.29 -18.62
N ILE A 344 1.47 -15.91 -19.71
CA ILE A 344 2.87 -15.83 -20.15
C ILE A 344 2.90 -15.35 -21.60
N LEU A 345 3.44 -14.13 -21.78
CA LEU A 345 3.72 -13.50 -23.05
C LEU A 345 5.22 -13.58 -23.35
N THR A 346 5.62 -13.33 -24.60
CA THR A 346 7.02 -13.36 -25.01
C THR A 346 7.43 -12.10 -25.76
N PHE A 347 8.71 -11.72 -25.60
CA PHE A 347 9.36 -10.65 -26.35
C PHE A 347 10.67 -11.17 -26.96
N SER A 348 11.15 -10.51 -28.02
CA SER A 348 12.45 -10.79 -28.62
C SER A 348 13.52 -9.77 -28.21
N GLN A 349 13.14 -8.51 -27.99
CA GLN A 349 14.04 -7.44 -27.59
C GLN A 349 13.50 -6.72 -26.34
N MET A 350 14.38 -6.36 -25.40
CA MET A 350 13.99 -5.72 -24.13
C MET A 350 13.33 -4.36 -24.37
N GLU A 351 13.79 -3.63 -25.40
CA GLU A 351 13.25 -2.33 -25.80
C GLU A 351 11.77 -2.45 -26.17
N GLU A 352 11.39 -3.44 -26.98
CA GLU A 352 10.00 -3.71 -27.38
C GLU A 352 9.14 -4.04 -26.15
N ALA A 353 9.69 -4.84 -25.22
CA ALA A 353 8.98 -5.19 -24.00
C ALA A 353 8.67 -3.96 -23.14
N LEU A 354 9.61 -3.03 -23.03
CA LEU A 354 9.42 -1.80 -22.24
C LEU A 354 8.49 -0.80 -22.94
N GLU A 355 8.57 -0.69 -24.27
CA GLU A 355 7.63 0.15 -25.04
C GLU A 355 6.20 -0.31 -24.82
N GLU A 356 5.95 -1.61 -24.90
CA GLU A 356 4.63 -2.19 -24.67
C GLU A 356 4.15 -1.97 -23.23
N ILE A 357 4.99 -2.25 -22.23
CA ILE A 357 4.63 -2.02 -20.82
C ILE A 357 4.33 -0.54 -20.55
N ASN A 358 5.13 0.37 -21.09
CA ASN A 358 4.96 1.80 -20.92
C ASN A 358 3.74 2.37 -21.68
N ALA A 359 3.23 1.66 -22.68
CA ALA A 359 1.98 2.01 -23.36
C ALA A 359 0.73 1.78 -22.48
N HIS A 360 0.87 0.99 -21.41
CA HIS A 360 -0.19 0.69 -20.46
C HIS A 360 -0.10 1.57 -19.18
N PRO A 361 -1.17 1.64 -18.38
CA PRO A 361 -1.15 2.35 -17.10
C PRO A 361 -0.05 1.84 -16.16
N HIS A 362 0.65 2.76 -15.51
CA HIS A 362 1.77 2.44 -14.61
C HIS A 362 1.35 1.45 -13.52
N PRO A 363 2.01 0.30 -13.37
CA PRO A 363 1.68 -0.72 -12.38
C PRO A 363 2.12 -0.30 -10.97
N LEU A 364 1.48 -0.88 -9.96
CA LEU A 364 1.89 -0.71 -8.57
C LEU A 364 3.22 -1.41 -8.31
N ALA A 365 3.41 -2.63 -8.85
CA ALA A 365 4.67 -3.35 -8.71
C ALA A 365 5.25 -3.76 -10.08
N PHE A 366 6.58 -3.88 -10.10
CA PHE A 366 7.36 -4.30 -11.26
C PHE A 366 8.44 -5.28 -10.85
N TYR A 367 8.62 -6.37 -11.61
CA TYR A 367 9.57 -7.42 -11.30
C TYR A 367 10.46 -7.71 -12.48
N LEU A 368 11.78 -7.79 -12.24
CA LEU A 368 12.77 -8.11 -13.26
C LEU A 368 13.67 -9.25 -12.80
N PHE A 369 13.72 -10.31 -13.58
CA PHE A 369 14.65 -11.41 -13.38
C PHE A 369 15.71 -11.39 -14.47
N THR A 370 16.95 -11.10 -14.07
CA THR A 370 18.12 -11.01 -14.97
C THR A 370 19.41 -11.13 -14.17
N GLU A 371 20.48 -11.63 -14.79
CA GLU A 371 21.84 -11.58 -14.23
C GLU A 371 22.64 -10.40 -14.85
N ASP A 372 22.10 -9.71 -15.88
CA ASP A 372 22.78 -8.57 -16.52
C ASP A 372 22.47 -7.24 -15.81
N LYS A 373 23.51 -6.64 -15.23
CA LYS A 373 23.43 -5.34 -14.57
C LYS A 373 23.09 -4.18 -15.49
N LYS A 374 23.39 -4.29 -16.80
CA LYS A 374 23.04 -3.26 -17.77
C LYS A 374 21.54 -3.27 -18.02
N THR A 375 20.96 -4.44 -18.13
CA THR A 375 19.50 -4.62 -18.22
C THR A 375 18.80 -4.08 -16.98
N VAL A 376 19.32 -4.35 -15.76
CA VAL A 376 18.77 -3.77 -14.52
C VAL A 376 18.74 -2.24 -14.61
N LYS A 377 19.87 -1.62 -14.96
CA LYS A 377 19.96 -0.16 -15.06
C LYS A 377 19.01 0.38 -16.13
N TYR A 378 19.02 -0.21 -17.32
CA TYR A 378 18.20 0.21 -18.44
C TYR A 378 16.70 0.18 -18.08
N VAL A 379 16.21 -0.94 -17.54
CA VAL A 379 14.80 -1.13 -17.17
C VAL A 379 14.38 -0.14 -16.07
N THR A 380 15.20 0.01 -15.02
CA THR A 380 14.85 0.93 -13.92
C THR A 380 14.88 2.41 -14.31
N GLU A 381 15.61 2.79 -15.36
CA GLU A 381 15.64 4.16 -15.88
C GLU A 381 14.52 4.44 -16.91
N HIS A 382 13.98 3.42 -17.58
CA HIS A 382 13.04 3.61 -18.71
C HIS A 382 11.63 3.13 -18.45
N CYS A 383 11.35 2.51 -17.29
CA CYS A 383 10.01 2.07 -16.94
C CYS A 383 9.50 2.77 -15.68
N ALA A 384 8.25 3.26 -15.73
CA ALA A 384 7.59 3.90 -14.60
C ALA A 384 6.70 2.92 -13.84
N PHE A 385 6.92 2.78 -12.52
CA PHE A 385 6.16 1.89 -11.62
C PHE A 385 6.21 2.40 -10.18
N GLY A 386 5.33 1.91 -9.31
CA GLY A 386 5.32 2.29 -7.90
C GLY A 386 6.54 1.78 -7.14
N GLY A 387 6.76 0.50 -7.13
CA GLY A 387 7.92 -0.16 -6.53
C GLY A 387 8.19 -1.52 -7.16
N GLY A 388 9.25 -2.23 -6.76
CA GLY A 388 9.52 -3.52 -7.38
C GLY A 388 10.71 -4.27 -6.82
N CYS A 389 10.99 -5.44 -7.42
CA CYS A 389 12.12 -6.29 -7.05
C CYS A 389 12.97 -6.66 -8.27
N ILE A 390 14.27 -6.73 -8.06
CA ILE A 390 15.20 -7.37 -8.97
C ILE A 390 15.46 -8.80 -8.45
N ASN A 391 15.22 -9.80 -9.31
CA ASN A 391 15.36 -11.21 -8.99
C ASN A 391 14.49 -11.72 -7.83
N ASP A 392 13.41 -11.01 -7.48
CA ASP A 392 12.39 -11.47 -6.54
C ASP A 392 11.02 -10.88 -6.88
N THR A 393 10.00 -11.23 -6.07
CA THR A 393 8.64 -10.69 -6.17
C THR A 393 8.16 -10.24 -4.79
N ILE A 394 7.22 -9.33 -4.74
CA ILE A 394 6.47 -8.83 -3.56
C ILE A 394 7.27 -8.29 -2.38
N ILE A 395 8.47 -8.77 -2.07
CA ILE A 395 9.20 -8.46 -0.83
C ILE A 395 9.58 -6.98 -0.66
N HIS A 396 9.49 -6.14 -1.70
CA HIS A 396 9.76 -4.70 -1.59
C HIS A 396 8.80 -3.97 -0.64
N LEU A 397 7.60 -4.52 -0.41
CA LEU A 397 6.64 -3.99 0.57
C LEU A 397 6.98 -4.38 2.03
N ALA A 398 7.80 -5.41 2.23
CA ALA A 398 8.07 -5.98 3.55
C ALA A 398 9.20 -5.25 4.31
N THR A 399 9.42 -3.97 4.07
CA THR A 399 10.45 -3.17 4.75
C THR A 399 9.91 -1.85 5.26
N THR A 400 10.23 -1.53 6.50
CA THR A 400 9.91 -0.26 7.15
C THR A 400 10.88 0.88 6.77
N HIS A 401 11.88 0.60 5.94
CA HIS A 401 12.92 1.56 5.53
C HIS A 401 12.66 2.22 4.17
N MET A 402 11.72 1.71 3.41
CA MET A 402 11.28 2.26 2.12
C MET A 402 9.78 2.53 2.15
N GLY A 403 9.35 3.59 1.48
CA GLY A 403 7.94 3.83 1.27
C GLY A 403 7.38 2.82 0.26
N PHE A 404 6.11 2.44 0.47
CA PHE A 404 5.32 1.67 -0.47
C PHE A 404 4.19 2.55 -1.00
N GLY A 405 4.00 2.60 -2.32
CA GLY A 405 2.96 3.39 -2.95
C GLY A 405 3.03 3.35 -4.47
N GLY A 406 1.92 3.70 -5.10
CA GLY A 406 1.75 3.71 -6.54
C GLY A 406 2.11 5.03 -7.22
N THR A 407 2.05 5.03 -8.55
CA THR A 407 2.21 6.21 -9.39
C THR A 407 1.19 6.22 -10.54
N GLY A 408 0.62 7.37 -10.88
CA GLY A 408 -0.38 7.48 -11.93
C GLY A 408 -1.63 6.66 -11.62
N ALA A 409 -1.95 5.67 -12.46
CA ALA A 409 -3.13 4.84 -12.30
C ALA A 409 -3.06 3.87 -11.10
N SER A 410 -1.87 3.52 -10.62
CA SER A 410 -1.68 2.64 -9.46
C SER A 410 -1.75 3.37 -8.12
N GLY A 411 -1.81 4.72 -8.11
CA GLY A 411 -2.01 5.45 -6.87
C GLY A 411 -1.25 6.76 -6.77
N MET A 412 -1.28 7.33 -5.56
CA MET A 412 -0.54 8.53 -5.17
C MET A 412 -0.24 8.52 -3.67
N GLY A 413 0.91 9.04 -3.30
CA GLY A 413 1.42 8.97 -1.93
C GLY A 413 2.14 7.65 -1.66
N ALA A 414 2.56 7.46 -0.43
CA ALA A 414 3.22 6.24 0.04
C ALA A 414 3.15 6.15 1.56
N TYR A 415 3.37 4.98 2.13
CA TYR A 415 3.37 4.75 3.57
C TYR A 415 4.45 3.74 3.97
N HIS A 416 4.51 3.30 5.20
CA HIS A 416 5.50 2.54 5.95
C HIS A 416 6.62 3.40 6.56
N GLY A 417 6.92 3.15 7.80
CA GLY A 417 8.04 3.69 8.55
C GLY A 417 8.08 5.23 8.57
N LYS A 418 9.22 5.79 8.18
CA LYS A 418 9.38 7.25 8.12
C LYS A 418 8.45 7.89 7.10
N VAL A 419 8.25 7.24 5.96
CA VAL A 419 7.39 7.77 4.89
C VAL A 419 5.94 7.81 5.37
N GLY A 420 5.46 6.77 6.06
CA GLY A 420 4.13 6.75 6.66
C GLY A 420 3.94 7.85 7.71
N PHE A 421 4.91 8.03 8.62
CA PHE A 421 4.88 9.15 9.56
C PHE A 421 4.78 10.50 8.85
N ASP A 422 5.55 10.72 7.78
CA ASP A 422 5.55 11.97 7.02
C ASP A 422 4.22 12.17 6.26
N THR A 423 3.65 11.11 5.72
CA THR A 423 2.35 11.11 5.01
C THR A 423 1.22 11.62 5.90
N PHE A 424 1.18 11.15 7.14
CA PHE A 424 0.18 11.59 8.13
C PHE A 424 0.59 12.84 8.91
N SER A 425 1.69 13.50 8.54
CA SER A 425 2.18 14.74 9.12
C SER A 425 2.13 15.91 8.14
N HIS A 426 1.94 17.12 8.67
CA HIS A 426 2.21 18.36 7.94
C HIS A 426 3.53 18.95 8.44
N HIS A 427 4.45 19.25 7.52
CA HIS A 427 5.77 19.79 7.85
C HIS A 427 5.77 21.32 7.80
N LYS A 428 5.69 21.95 8.97
CA LYS A 428 5.69 23.42 9.11
C LYS A 428 7.10 23.96 8.94
N SER A 429 7.32 24.80 7.94
CA SER A 429 8.58 25.52 7.74
C SER A 429 8.56 26.82 8.56
N ILE A 430 9.48 26.97 9.51
CA ILE A 430 9.51 28.08 10.46
C ILE A 430 10.86 28.78 10.40
N VAL A 431 10.83 30.11 10.31
CA VAL A 431 11.98 31.00 10.51
C VAL A 431 11.80 31.77 11.80
N ASP A 432 12.59 31.45 12.82
CA ASP A 432 12.65 32.16 14.11
C ASP A 432 13.66 33.30 14.00
N LYS A 433 13.19 34.51 13.70
CA LYS A 433 14.00 35.73 13.53
C LYS A 433 14.23 36.40 14.86
N LYS A 434 15.50 36.75 15.16
CA LYS A 434 15.80 37.54 16.36
C LYS A 434 15.34 38.99 16.18
N THR A 435 14.89 39.62 17.28
CA THR A 435 14.30 40.95 17.29
C THR A 435 15.29 42.09 17.56
N TRP A 436 16.52 41.74 17.99
CA TRP A 436 17.55 42.71 18.32
C TRP A 436 18.34 43.25 17.10
N LEU A 437 18.20 42.61 15.97
CA LEU A 437 18.80 43.00 14.68
C LEU A 437 17.75 42.98 13.58
N ASP A 438 17.61 44.08 12.89
CA ASP A 438 16.87 44.15 11.62
C ASP A 438 17.75 44.71 10.50
N LEU A 439 17.41 44.34 9.26
CA LEU A 439 18.16 44.73 8.08
C LEU A 439 17.39 45.83 7.33
N PRO A 440 17.80 47.12 7.46
CA PRO A 440 17.02 48.24 6.89
C PRO A 440 16.82 48.13 5.37
N MET A 441 17.73 47.45 4.62
CA MET A 441 17.66 47.32 3.17
C MET A 441 16.48 46.48 2.66
N ARG A 442 15.75 45.81 3.56
CA ARG A 442 14.51 45.06 3.18
C ARG A 442 13.27 45.95 3.07
N TYR A 443 13.36 47.19 3.61
CA TYR A 443 12.24 48.10 3.66
C TYR A 443 12.38 49.27 2.70
N GLN A 444 11.26 49.85 2.30
CA GLN A 444 11.26 51.10 1.54
C GLN A 444 11.65 52.29 2.45
N PRO A 445 12.23 53.35 1.86
CA PRO A 445 12.54 53.57 0.46
C PRO A 445 13.80 52.80 0.02
N TYR A 446 13.76 52.18 -1.18
CA TYR A 446 14.88 51.47 -1.73
C TYR A 446 15.90 52.48 -2.30
N THR A 447 17.13 52.45 -1.78
CA THR A 447 18.22 53.26 -2.26
C THR A 447 19.15 52.42 -3.17
N LYS A 448 19.95 53.07 -4.01
CA LYS A 448 20.97 52.38 -4.83
C LYS A 448 21.94 51.50 -4.01
N LEU A 449 22.23 51.94 -2.77
CA LEU A 449 23.07 51.16 -1.86
C LEU A 449 22.35 49.90 -1.40
N TYR A 450 21.08 50.03 -1.00
CA TYR A 450 20.25 48.89 -0.53
C TYR A 450 20.05 47.89 -1.68
N ASP A 451 19.81 48.34 -2.89
CA ASP A 451 19.73 47.52 -4.09
C ASP A 451 20.98 46.68 -4.32
N LYS A 452 22.16 47.31 -4.19
CA LYS A 452 23.46 46.64 -4.31
C LYS A 452 23.65 45.58 -3.21
N LEU A 453 23.30 45.88 -1.97
CA LEU A 453 23.40 44.95 -0.84
C LEU A 453 22.47 43.76 -1.04
N VAL A 454 21.18 44.00 -1.37
CA VAL A 454 20.21 42.94 -1.64
C VAL A 454 20.71 41.99 -2.73
N ARG A 455 21.22 42.53 -3.85
CA ARG A 455 21.79 41.72 -4.95
C ARG A 455 23.02 40.92 -4.51
N MET A 456 23.81 41.40 -3.57
CA MET A 456 24.97 40.70 -3.04
C MET A 456 24.56 39.51 -2.13
N PHE A 457 23.48 39.67 -1.36
CA PHE A 457 23.00 38.63 -0.43
C PHE A 457 22.08 37.57 -1.05
N LEU A 458 21.51 37.86 -2.23
CA LEU A 458 20.60 36.97 -2.96
C LEU A 458 21.27 36.27 -4.19
N LYS A 459 22.58 36.27 -4.28
CA LYS A 459 23.33 35.55 -5.32
C LYS A 459 23.63 34.12 -4.93
#